data_ead4eccf8abb8b207346dd10a130e072
#
_entry.id   ead4eccf8abb8b207346dd10a130e072
#
_cell.length_a   1.000
_cell.length_b   1.000
_cell.length_c   1.000
_cell.angle_alpha   90.00
_cell.angle_beta   90.00
_cell.angle_gamma   90.00
#
_symmetry.space_group_name_H-M   'P 1'
#
loop_
_entity.id
_entity.type
_entity.pdbx_description
1 polymer ?
#
loop_
_entity_poly.entity_id
_entity_poly.type
_entity_poly.pdbx_seq_one_letter_code
_entity_poly.pdbx_strand_id
1 'polypeptide(L)'
;IHAGQYKTRPNSVITRYGDRFEYASPEETPALMTDLVDWYNKAEKEGNLSPVDLAALFHYRYIRIHPFEDGNGRIARLLVNYILARHGYPMIVVRSRNKGEYLNALHSTDLNVGVIPNVGAHASLDKIKPFLLYFRNLVAQEIYTNVRFLTEHDEKLWWYDGQSIVFRSINYSYILKLMMSEPV
;
A
#
# COMPACT_ATOMS: atom_id res chain seq x y z
N ILE A 1 22.34 -14.20 -3.82
CA ILE A 1 21.04 -13.90 -3.20
C ILE A 1 20.55 -15.20 -2.58
N HIS A 2 20.38 -15.22 -1.27
CA HIS A 2 19.85 -16.38 -0.53
C HIS A 2 18.34 -16.21 -0.39
N ALA A 3 17.57 -17.00 -1.14
CA ALA A 3 16.11 -16.94 -1.09
C ALA A 3 15.58 -17.27 0.31
N GLY A 4 14.63 -16.48 0.82
CA GLY A 4 14.01 -16.70 2.12
C GLY A 4 14.83 -16.28 3.35
N GLN A 5 16.00 -15.65 3.16
CA GLN A 5 16.82 -15.13 4.24
C GLN A 5 16.81 -13.61 4.25
N TYR A 6 16.79 -13.02 5.43
CA TYR A 6 16.99 -11.59 5.58
C TYR A 6 18.39 -11.17 5.13
N LYS A 7 18.54 -9.90 4.82
CA LYS A 7 19.81 -9.31 4.42
C LYS A 7 20.89 -9.52 5.49
N THR A 8 22.12 -9.74 5.04
CA THR A 8 23.31 -9.86 5.89
C THR A 8 24.21 -8.64 5.81
N ARG A 9 23.88 -7.70 4.92
CA ARG A 9 24.61 -6.45 4.73
C ARG A 9 23.65 -5.27 4.74
N PRO A 10 24.09 -4.10 5.24
CA PRO A 10 23.32 -2.88 5.17
C PRO A 10 22.94 -2.56 3.72
N ASN A 11 21.74 -2.11 3.50
CA ASN A 11 21.29 -1.62 2.21
C ASN A 11 20.83 -0.16 2.32
N SER A 12 21.00 0.57 1.24
CA SER A 12 20.63 1.97 1.13
C SER A 12 20.20 2.28 -0.29
N VAL A 13 19.51 3.38 -0.47
CA VAL A 13 19.18 3.93 -1.79
C VAL A 13 19.75 5.33 -1.90
N ILE A 14 20.24 5.66 -3.09
CA ILE A 14 20.55 7.05 -3.44
C ILE A 14 19.27 7.63 -4.05
N THR A 15 18.76 8.67 -3.41
CA THR A 15 17.58 9.37 -3.90
C THR A 15 17.91 10.08 -5.23
N ARG A 16 16.89 10.44 -6.00
CA ARG A 16 17.09 11.23 -7.21
C ARG A 16 17.69 12.63 -6.95
N TYR A 17 17.73 13.05 -5.70
CA TYR A 17 18.35 14.31 -5.26
C TYR A 17 19.79 14.15 -4.81
N GLY A 18 20.34 12.92 -4.88
CA GLY A 18 21.71 12.60 -4.49
C GLY A 18 21.88 12.22 -3.02
N ASP A 19 20.84 12.31 -2.21
CA ASP A 19 20.91 11.96 -0.78
C ASP A 19 20.96 10.43 -0.62
N ARG A 20 21.78 9.97 0.31
CA ARG A 20 21.81 8.56 0.72
C ARG A 20 20.78 8.34 1.82
N PHE A 21 19.85 7.43 1.55
CA PHE A 21 18.85 6.99 2.52
C PHE A 21 19.18 5.56 2.98
N GLU A 22 19.33 5.35 4.27
CA GLU A 22 19.65 4.06 4.86
C GLU A 22 18.39 3.38 5.39
N TYR A 23 18.31 2.07 5.17
CA TYR A 23 17.25 1.21 5.72
C TYR A 23 17.71 0.57 7.03
N ALA A 24 16.81 -0.17 7.71
CA ALA A 24 17.15 -0.89 8.94
C ALA A 24 18.41 -1.74 8.76
N SER A 25 19.20 -1.86 9.83
CA SER A 25 20.39 -2.70 9.81
C SER A 25 20.02 -4.19 9.68
N PRO A 26 20.96 -5.07 9.28
CA PRO A 26 20.73 -6.51 9.28
C PRO A 26 20.34 -7.05 10.67
N GLU A 27 20.93 -6.50 11.71
CA GLU A 27 20.70 -6.91 13.11
C GLU A 27 19.30 -6.54 13.59
N GLU A 28 18.79 -5.35 13.20
CA GLU A 28 17.44 -4.88 13.56
C GLU A 28 16.35 -5.56 12.74
N THR A 29 16.65 -5.99 11.53
CA THR A 29 15.68 -6.48 10.56
C THR A 29 14.77 -7.59 11.08
N PRO A 30 15.25 -8.66 11.76
CA PRO A 30 14.37 -9.73 12.24
C PRO A 30 13.33 -9.23 13.27
N ALA A 31 13.75 -8.40 14.22
CA ALA A 31 12.85 -7.85 15.23
C ALA A 31 11.79 -6.94 14.60
N LEU A 32 12.21 -6.00 13.73
CA LEU A 32 11.29 -5.10 13.03
C LEU A 32 10.30 -5.82 12.13
N MET A 33 10.69 -6.93 11.51
CA MET A 33 9.77 -7.75 10.71
C MET A 33 8.76 -8.49 11.60
N THR A 34 9.17 -8.98 12.77
CA THR A 34 8.26 -9.57 13.75
C THR A 34 7.25 -8.53 14.21
N ASP A 35 7.71 -7.36 14.63
CA ASP A 35 6.84 -6.23 15.05
C ASP A 35 5.84 -5.83 13.96
N LEU A 36 6.29 -5.78 12.70
CA LEU A 36 5.43 -5.45 11.56
C LEU A 36 4.31 -6.49 11.37
N VAL A 37 4.65 -7.77 11.45
CA VAL A 37 3.66 -8.87 11.28
C VAL A 37 2.68 -8.89 12.45
N ASP A 38 3.16 -8.76 13.68
CA ASP A 38 2.32 -8.73 14.88
C ASP A 38 1.39 -7.52 14.88
N TRP A 39 1.91 -6.34 14.51
CA TRP A 39 1.08 -5.16 14.32
C TRP A 39 0.01 -5.38 13.25
N TYR A 40 0.37 -5.96 12.09
CA TYR A 40 -0.59 -6.23 11.02
C TYR A 40 -1.72 -7.15 11.49
N ASN A 41 -1.37 -8.28 12.12
CA ASN A 41 -2.35 -9.23 12.61
C ASN A 41 -3.29 -8.60 13.66
N LYS A 42 -2.77 -7.74 14.52
CA LYS A 42 -3.55 -7.00 15.51
C LYS A 42 -4.48 -6.00 14.82
N ALA A 43 -3.97 -5.17 13.93
CA ALA A 43 -4.73 -4.14 13.23
C ALA A 43 -5.85 -4.75 12.35
N GLU A 44 -5.54 -5.87 11.67
CA GLU A 44 -6.52 -6.65 10.90
C GLU A 44 -7.67 -7.14 11.79
N LYS A 45 -7.35 -7.68 12.97
CA LYS A 45 -8.35 -8.20 13.92
C LYS A 45 -9.20 -7.09 14.55
N GLU A 46 -8.59 -5.95 14.87
CA GLU A 46 -9.28 -4.80 15.48
C GLU A 46 -10.20 -4.08 14.49
N GLY A 47 -9.89 -4.10 13.19
CA GLY A 47 -10.70 -3.47 12.15
C GLY A 47 -10.78 -1.94 12.23
N ASN A 48 -9.85 -1.29 12.94
CA ASN A 48 -9.83 0.15 13.17
C ASN A 48 -9.30 0.95 11.95
N LEU A 49 -8.70 0.27 10.98
CA LEU A 49 -8.20 0.84 9.74
C LEU A 49 -9.01 0.33 8.55
N SER A 50 -9.23 1.18 7.56
CA SER A 50 -9.74 0.69 6.28
C SER A 50 -8.73 -0.28 5.65
N PRO A 51 -9.16 -1.28 4.85
CA PRO A 51 -8.22 -2.18 4.17
C PRO A 51 -7.19 -1.46 3.31
N VAL A 52 -7.55 -0.33 2.72
CA VAL A 52 -6.65 0.50 1.92
C VAL A 52 -5.60 1.18 2.79
N ASP A 53 -6.00 1.71 3.95
CA ASP A 53 -5.09 2.36 4.89
C ASP A 53 -4.15 1.36 5.55
N LEU A 54 -4.68 0.18 5.90
CA LEU A 54 -3.90 -0.94 6.43
C LEU A 54 -2.81 -1.37 5.43
N ALA A 55 -3.19 -1.54 4.15
CA ALA A 55 -2.26 -1.91 3.08
C ALA A 55 -1.19 -0.83 2.85
N ALA A 56 -1.60 0.45 2.81
CA ALA A 56 -0.68 1.57 2.63
C ALA A 56 0.34 1.66 3.78
N LEU A 57 -0.14 1.56 5.02
CA LEU A 57 0.72 1.64 6.20
C LEU A 57 1.67 0.43 6.30
N PHE A 58 1.17 -0.77 6.00
CA PHE A 58 2.00 -1.97 5.91
C PHE A 58 3.10 -1.81 4.86
N HIS A 59 2.74 -1.34 3.65
CA HIS A 59 3.70 -1.10 2.59
C HIS A 59 4.81 -0.15 3.01
N TYR A 60 4.45 1.00 3.58
CA TYR A 60 5.42 2.00 3.97
C TYR A 60 6.39 1.47 5.04
N ARG A 61 5.86 0.86 6.10
CA ARG A 61 6.67 0.26 7.17
C ARG A 61 7.61 -0.82 6.65
N TYR A 62 7.10 -1.71 5.77
CA TYR A 62 7.91 -2.75 5.12
C TYR A 62 9.06 -2.15 4.30
N ILE A 63 8.78 -1.11 3.50
CA ILE A 63 9.83 -0.44 2.70
C ILE A 63 10.89 0.19 3.60
N ARG A 64 10.52 0.72 4.76
CA ARG A 64 11.49 1.29 5.72
C ARG A 64 12.39 0.24 6.37
N ILE A 65 11.90 -0.97 6.56
CA ILE A 65 12.71 -2.11 7.04
C ILE A 65 13.64 -2.61 5.94
N HIS A 66 13.12 -2.76 4.73
CA HIS A 66 13.85 -3.25 3.54
C HIS A 66 14.56 -4.59 3.81
N PRO A 67 13.83 -5.66 4.16
CA PRO A 67 14.39 -6.82 4.84
C PRO A 67 15.32 -7.70 4.00
N PHE A 68 15.27 -7.63 2.68
CA PHE A 68 16.03 -8.50 1.79
C PHE A 68 17.14 -7.73 1.05
N GLU A 69 18.12 -8.45 0.50
CA GLU A 69 19.19 -7.85 -0.30
C GLU A 69 18.65 -7.23 -1.61
N ASP A 70 17.63 -7.87 -2.22
CA ASP A 70 16.94 -7.38 -3.43
C ASP A 70 15.47 -7.81 -3.42
N GLY A 71 14.68 -7.18 -4.28
CA GLY A 71 13.28 -7.53 -4.49
C GLY A 71 12.29 -6.90 -3.51
N ASN A 72 12.73 -6.11 -2.53
CA ASN A 72 11.86 -5.54 -1.50
C ASN A 72 10.66 -4.77 -2.08
N GLY A 73 10.87 -3.94 -3.10
CA GLY A 73 9.77 -3.22 -3.74
C GLY A 73 8.77 -4.13 -4.48
N ARG A 74 9.22 -5.26 -5.03
CA ARG A 74 8.35 -6.27 -5.67
C ARG A 74 7.52 -7.00 -4.62
N ILE A 75 8.16 -7.42 -3.54
CA ILE A 75 7.51 -8.09 -2.41
C ILE A 75 6.50 -7.15 -1.72
N ALA A 76 6.88 -5.89 -1.46
CA ALA A 76 5.96 -4.91 -0.88
C ALA A 76 4.67 -4.78 -1.70
N ARG A 77 4.78 -4.63 -3.02
CA ARG A 77 3.59 -4.56 -3.91
C ARG A 77 2.79 -5.87 -3.96
N LEU A 78 3.45 -7.02 -3.86
CA LEU A 78 2.75 -8.30 -3.76
C LEU A 78 1.96 -8.41 -2.45
N LEU A 79 2.56 -8.03 -1.33
CA LEU A 79 1.92 -8.09 -0.01
C LEU A 79 0.73 -7.13 0.10
N VAL A 80 0.82 -5.91 -0.43
CA VAL A 80 -0.35 -5.01 -0.43
C VAL A 80 -1.48 -5.54 -1.31
N ASN A 81 -1.17 -6.15 -2.45
CA ASN A 81 -2.17 -6.80 -3.28
C ASN A 81 -2.82 -8.00 -2.59
N TYR A 82 -2.05 -8.76 -1.80
CA TYR A 82 -2.60 -9.80 -0.95
C TYR A 82 -3.58 -9.22 0.10
N ILE A 83 -3.21 -8.13 0.79
CA ILE A 83 -4.08 -7.47 1.76
C ILE A 83 -5.37 -6.96 1.07
N LEU A 84 -5.23 -6.24 -0.04
CA LEU A 84 -6.37 -5.71 -0.79
C LEU A 84 -7.31 -6.82 -1.27
N ALA A 85 -6.78 -7.89 -1.86
CA ALA A 85 -7.56 -9.01 -2.38
C ALA A 85 -8.36 -9.75 -1.29
N ARG A 86 -7.80 -9.91 -0.09
CA ARG A 86 -8.51 -10.49 1.05
C ARG A 86 -9.76 -9.72 1.45
N HIS A 87 -9.80 -8.42 1.17
CA HIS A 87 -10.90 -7.52 1.46
C HIS A 87 -11.79 -7.19 0.25
N GLY A 88 -11.63 -7.92 -0.86
CA GLY A 88 -12.43 -7.74 -2.06
C GLY A 88 -12.06 -6.52 -2.91
N TYR A 89 -10.90 -5.91 -2.67
CA TYR A 89 -10.38 -4.82 -3.49
C TYR A 89 -9.65 -5.36 -4.74
N PRO A 90 -9.66 -4.62 -5.85
CA PRO A 90 -8.85 -4.98 -7.01
C PRO A 90 -7.36 -4.87 -6.71
N MET A 91 -6.56 -5.65 -7.44
CA MET A 91 -5.12 -5.52 -7.40
C MET A 91 -4.68 -4.21 -8.03
N ILE A 92 -3.69 -3.56 -7.40
CA ILE A 92 -3.06 -2.35 -7.92
C ILE A 92 -1.80 -2.67 -8.72
N VAL A 93 -1.51 -1.84 -9.72
CA VAL A 93 -0.29 -1.94 -10.53
C VAL A 93 0.42 -0.59 -10.58
N VAL A 94 1.61 -0.52 -10.00
CA VAL A 94 2.51 0.64 -10.19
C VAL A 94 3.20 0.47 -11.55
N ARG A 95 2.66 1.12 -12.59
CA ARG A 95 3.18 1.04 -13.96
C ARG A 95 4.51 1.80 -14.07
N SER A 96 5.40 1.33 -14.94
CA SER A 96 6.74 1.94 -15.12
C SER A 96 6.67 3.43 -15.43
N ARG A 97 5.70 3.87 -16.23
CA ARG A 97 5.48 5.29 -16.56
C ARG A 97 5.14 6.16 -15.35
N ASN A 98 4.52 5.58 -14.30
CA ASN A 98 4.09 6.29 -13.08
C ASN A 98 5.04 6.00 -11.90
N LYS A 99 6.17 5.31 -12.13
CA LYS A 99 7.14 4.99 -11.09
C LYS A 99 7.69 6.24 -10.39
N GLY A 100 7.82 7.34 -11.12
CA GLY A 100 8.26 8.63 -10.57
C GLY A 100 7.31 9.16 -9.48
N GLU A 101 6.00 9.09 -9.70
CA GLU A 101 4.99 9.53 -8.72
C GLU A 101 5.04 8.70 -7.45
N TYR A 102 5.15 7.37 -7.59
CA TYR A 102 5.32 6.45 -6.48
C TYR A 102 6.56 6.77 -5.64
N LEU A 103 7.72 6.97 -6.28
CA LEU A 103 8.97 7.30 -5.59
C LEU A 103 8.90 8.69 -4.93
N ASN A 104 8.23 9.65 -5.56
CA ASN A 104 8.02 10.98 -4.97
C ASN A 104 7.14 10.92 -3.72
N ALA A 105 6.07 10.13 -3.77
CA ALA A 105 5.19 9.96 -2.62
C ALA A 105 5.93 9.32 -1.43
N LEU A 106 6.78 8.31 -1.68
CA LEU A 106 7.64 7.73 -0.65
C LEU A 106 8.64 8.77 -0.11
N HIS A 107 9.35 9.47 -0.97
CA HIS A 107 10.33 10.49 -0.55
C HIS A 107 9.68 11.61 0.29
N SER A 108 8.54 12.14 -0.15
CA SER A 108 7.81 13.16 0.62
C SER A 108 7.36 12.65 1.99
N THR A 109 7.04 11.35 2.07
CA THR A 109 6.69 10.70 3.33
C THR A 109 7.92 10.53 4.22
N ASP A 110 9.07 10.17 3.65
CA ASP A 110 10.33 10.05 4.40
C ASP A 110 10.76 11.38 5.03
N LEU A 111 10.49 12.50 4.36
CA LEU A 111 10.72 13.84 4.93
C LEU A 111 9.85 14.11 6.17
N ASN A 112 8.60 13.63 6.16
CA ASN A 112 7.68 13.81 7.29
C ASN A 112 7.98 12.87 8.47
N VAL A 113 8.40 11.64 8.18
CA VAL A 113 8.66 10.59 9.17
C VAL A 113 10.06 10.73 9.74
N GLY A 114 11.01 11.21 8.95
CA GLY A 114 12.43 11.30 9.29
C GLY A 114 13.24 10.11 8.81
N VAL A 115 14.56 10.27 8.88
CA VAL A 115 15.51 9.32 8.28
C VAL A 115 15.75 8.06 9.10
N ILE A 116 15.40 8.04 10.39
CA ILE A 116 15.67 6.91 11.30
C ILE A 116 14.82 5.69 10.88
N PRO A 117 15.45 4.55 10.53
CA PRO A 117 14.74 3.38 10.01
C PRO A 117 13.69 2.82 10.99
N ASN A 118 14.03 2.70 12.25
CA ASN A 118 13.12 2.21 13.30
C ASN A 118 11.87 3.09 13.42
N VAL A 119 12.02 4.42 13.40
CA VAL A 119 10.88 5.36 13.40
C VAL A 119 9.98 5.13 12.18
N GLY A 120 10.58 4.89 11.01
CA GLY A 120 9.84 4.59 9.80
C GLY A 120 9.12 3.25 9.83
N ALA A 121 9.75 2.23 10.41
CA ALA A 121 9.16 0.90 10.61
C ALA A 121 7.93 0.91 11.54
N HIS A 122 7.81 1.93 12.40
CA HIS A 122 6.68 2.13 13.32
C HIS A 122 5.86 3.39 12.99
N ALA A 123 5.99 3.96 11.78
CA ALA A 123 5.29 5.17 11.40
C ALA A 123 3.77 5.03 11.59
N SER A 124 3.12 6.11 12.05
CA SER A 124 1.67 6.19 12.18
C SER A 124 1.01 6.66 10.87
N LEU A 125 -0.29 6.48 10.76
CA LEU A 125 -1.04 6.80 9.55
C LEU A 125 -0.97 8.30 9.19
N ASP A 126 -1.03 9.17 10.19
CA ASP A 126 -0.95 10.62 10.02
C ASP A 126 0.42 11.07 9.47
N LYS A 127 1.50 10.36 9.80
CA LYS A 127 2.84 10.65 9.32
C LYS A 127 3.06 10.26 7.86
N ILE A 128 2.33 9.27 7.37
CA ILE A 128 2.48 8.78 5.99
C ILE A 128 1.51 9.44 4.99
N LYS A 129 0.90 10.56 5.32
CA LYS A 129 -0.11 11.23 4.48
C LYS A 129 0.26 11.36 2.99
N PRO A 130 1.48 11.77 2.57
CA PRO A 130 1.79 11.86 1.14
C PRO A 130 1.69 10.52 0.42
N PHE A 131 2.23 9.44 1.01
CA PHE A 131 2.13 8.10 0.44
C PHE A 131 0.70 7.56 0.54
N LEU A 132 -0.01 7.83 1.62
CA LEU A 132 -1.40 7.40 1.81
C LEU A 132 -2.32 7.98 0.75
N LEU A 133 -2.21 9.28 0.45
CA LEU A 133 -2.98 9.93 -0.62
C LEU A 133 -2.67 9.33 -1.98
N TYR A 134 -1.40 9.15 -2.30
CA TYR A 134 -0.98 8.48 -3.54
C TYR A 134 -1.60 7.07 -3.63
N PHE A 135 -1.51 6.29 -2.57
CA PHE A 135 -1.99 4.91 -2.54
C PHE A 135 -3.51 4.82 -2.66
N ARG A 136 -4.26 5.66 -1.94
CA ARG A 136 -5.73 5.76 -2.06
C ARG A 136 -6.15 6.11 -3.49
N ASN A 137 -5.49 7.08 -4.11
CA ASN A 137 -5.75 7.44 -5.50
C ASN A 137 -5.46 6.29 -6.47
N LEU A 138 -4.37 5.54 -6.25
CA LEU A 138 -4.05 4.38 -7.07
C LEU A 138 -5.12 3.30 -6.98
N VAL A 139 -5.58 2.98 -5.77
CA VAL A 139 -6.69 2.01 -5.56
C VAL A 139 -7.99 2.52 -6.21
N ALA A 140 -8.33 3.79 -6.02
CA ALA A 140 -9.53 4.39 -6.62
C ALA A 140 -9.51 4.33 -8.15
N GLN A 141 -8.36 4.59 -8.78
CA GLN A 141 -8.18 4.47 -10.23
C GLN A 141 -8.38 3.05 -10.73
N GLU A 142 -7.87 2.05 -10.02
CA GLU A 142 -8.07 0.64 -10.42
C GLU A 142 -9.53 0.22 -10.22
N ILE A 143 -10.20 0.66 -9.16
CA ILE A 143 -11.64 0.44 -8.97
C ILE A 143 -12.42 1.07 -10.14
N TYR A 144 -12.17 2.35 -10.43
CA TYR A 144 -12.84 3.05 -11.52
C TYR A 144 -12.63 2.36 -12.88
N THR A 145 -11.39 1.94 -13.16
CA THR A 145 -11.07 1.23 -14.42
C THR A 145 -11.84 -0.08 -14.52
N ASN A 146 -11.93 -0.86 -13.45
CA ASN A 146 -12.66 -2.12 -13.43
C ASN A 146 -14.17 -1.91 -13.56
N VAL A 147 -14.74 -0.93 -12.85
CA VAL A 147 -16.15 -0.57 -12.96
C VAL A 147 -16.47 -0.13 -14.39
N ARG A 148 -15.66 0.76 -14.96
CA ARG A 148 -15.83 1.23 -16.34
C ARG A 148 -15.76 0.08 -17.35
N PHE A 149 -14.79 -0.81 -17.22
CA PHE A 149 -14.67 -1.99 -18.08
C PHE A 149 -15.94 -2.86 -18.05
N LEU A 150 -16.47 -3.11 -16.85
CA LEU A 150 -17.68 -3.90 -16.67
C LEU A 150 -18.93 -3.20 -17.25
N THR A 151 -19.04 -1.89 -17.07
CA THR A 151 -20.20 -1.12 -17.55
C THR A 151 -20.19 -0.90 -19.05
N GLU A 152 -19.03 -0.78 -19.67
CA GLU A 152 -18.91 -0.63 -21.14
C GLU A 152 -19.12 -1.94 -21.90
N HIS A 153 -18.91 -3.10 -21.26
CA HIS A 153 -18.98 -4.41 -21.92
C HIS A 153 -20.24 -5.20 -21.58
N ASP A 154 -21.00 -4.82 -20.55
CA ASP A 154 -22.24 -5.51 -20.19
C ASP A 154 -23.24 -4.58 -19.49
N GLU A 155 -24.15 -4.00 -20.28
CA GLU A 155 -25.24 -3.12 -19.82
C GLU A 155 -26.19 -3.80 -18.81
N LYS A 156 -26.14 -5.13 -18.66
CA LYS A 156 -27.00 -5.92 -17.77
C LYS A 156 -26.44 -6.15 -16.37
N LEU A 157 -25.20 -5.73 -16.11
CA LEU A 157 -24.53 -6.00 -14.83
C LEU A 157 -24.81 -4.95 -13.77
N TRP A 158 -25.38 -3.83 -14.11
CA TRP A 158 -25.67 -2.77 -13.15
C TRP A 158 -27.05 -2.14 -13.39
N TRP A 159 -27.65 -1.63 -12.34
CA TRP A 159 -28.84 -0.77 -12.42
C TRP A 159 -28.81 0.25 -11.29
N TYR A 160 -29.51 1.35 -11.47
CA TYR A 160 -29.70 2.40 -10.47
C TYR A 160 -31.06 2.23 -9.80
N ASP A 161 -31.08 2.09 -8.47
CA ASP A 161 -32.32 1.87 -7.71
C ASP A 161 -32.90 3.17 -7.12
N GLY A 162 -32.35 4.33 -7.49
CA GLY A 162 -32.74 5.66 -6.97
C GLY A 162 -31.87 6.17 -5.81
N GLN A 163 -31.04 5.30 -5.24
CA GLN A 163 -30.14 5.66 -4.13
C GLN A 163 -28.70 5.13 -4.34
N SER A 164 -28.55 4.04 -5.07
CA SER A 164 -27.24 3.41 -5.28
C SER A 164 -27.16 2.72 -6.63
N ILE A 165 -25.94 2.53 -7.13
CA ILE A 165 -25.65 1.67 -8.28
C ILE A 165 -25.49 0.24 -7.77
N VAL A 166 -26.30 -0.69 -8.28
CA VAL A 166 -26.32 -2.09 -7.87
C VAL A 166 -25.70 -2.97 -8.95
N PHE A 167 -24.76 -3.83 -8.58
CA PHE A 167 -24.08 -4.79 -9.46
C PHE A 167 -24.51 -6.22 -9.19
N ARG A 168 -24.77 -7.00 -10.21
CA ARG A 168 -25.38 -8.35 -10.11
C ARG A 168 -24.45 -9.46 -9.60
N SER A 169 -23.14 -9.31 -9.67
CA SER A 169 -22.26 -10.48 -9.48
C SER A 169 -21.02 -10.33 -8.58
N ILE A 170 -20.73 -9.17 -8.01
CA ILE A 170 -19.62 -9.00 -7.08
C ILE A 170 -20.05 -7.95 -6.06
N ASN A 171 -19.63 -8.10 -4.81
CA ASN A 171 -19.99 -7.22 -3.69
C ASN A 171 -19.37 -5.80 -3.84
N TYR A 172 -19.65 -5.14 -4.97
CA TYR A 172 -19.19 -3.79 -5.32
C TYR A 172 -19.95 -2.68 -4.57
N SER A 173 -21.05 -2.99 -3.88
CA SER A 173 -21.79 -1.99 -3.10
C SER A 173 -20.93 -1.31 -2.04
N TYR A 174 -19.95 -2.02 -1.48
CA TYR A 174 -18.99 -1.47 -0.53
C TYR A 174 -17.99 -0.52 -1.21
N ILE A 175 -17.55 -0.85 -2.41
CA ILE A 175 -16.60 -0.07 -3.21
C ILE A 175 -17.21 1.27 -3.62
N LEU A 176 -18.46 1.26 -4.05
CA LEU A 176 -19.16 2.49 -4.43
C LEU A 176 -19.48 3.39 -3.23
N LYS A 177 -19.78 2.83 -2.07
CA LYS A 177 -19.92 3.63 -0.83
C LYS A 177 -18.61 4.34 -0.46
N LEU A 178 -17.46 3.71 -0.68
CA LEU A 178 -16.14 4.34 -0.46
C LEU A 178 -15.83 5.44 -1.47
N MET A 179 -16.31 5.33 -2.73
CA MET A 179 -16.12 6.35 -3.75
C MET A 179 -17.05 7.55 -3.59
N MET A 180 -18.20 7.36 -2.94
CA MET A 180 -19.23 8.39 -2.74
C MET A 180 -19.20 9.01 -1.33
N SER A 181 -18.44 8.45 -0.37
CA SER A 181 -18.16 9.13 0.89
C SER A 181 -17.19 10.29 0.61
N GLU A 182 -17.65 11.51 0.87
CA GLU A 182 -16.84 12.72 0.73
C GLU A 182 -15.50 12.60 1.44
N PRO A 183 -14.43 13.18 0.87
CA PRO A 183 -13.15 13.23 1.57
C PRO A 183 -13.32 14.08 2.84
N VAL A 184 -13.07 13.47 3.97
CA VAL A 184 -12.90 14.15 5.26
C VAL A 184 -11.55 14.87 5.28
#